data_5b7be1c21e0a3a3163c1548b1c5b614b
#
_entry.id   5b7be1c21e0a3a3163c1548b1c5b614b
#
_cell.length_a   1.000
_cell.length_b   1.000
_cell.length_c   1.000
_cell.angle_alpha   90.00
_cell.angle_beta   90.00
_cell.angle_gamma   90.00
#
_symmetry.space_group_name_H-M   'P 1'
#
loop_
_entity.id
_entity.type
_entity.pdbx_description
1 polymer ?
#
loop_
_entity_poly.entity_id
_entity_poly.type
_entity_poly.pdbx_seq_one_letter_code
_entity_poly.pdbx_strand_id
1 'polypeptide(L)'
;MLFLPVCIRQCYSQAAEDLDHGTKKISGTVINSVTHDPIGRALVYSADERYATFTDGQGHFELSMPDLPQSAEARWMGNGHPVLQVRKPGFLSDRGQQVHADTSPNQKDVTLVLVPEARIVGQVKFPSADAADHAQVELYRREVSDGFAQWAPYAQVRTRADGEYRFAELRAGSYKVFTLEAVERDPLANIPNGPTFGFPPRFYAAARDFVTAETIQVRAGETVAANIAPEHQRYYVVRIPVIRNETGPPTGMTVSVHAQDHRGPGFELGYDPNQNVIRGALPSGSYTIEAASYPPDAVTGVANIVVANGPVNGPPLALTRNPSIEINVHRDLSGADNSRIPTLSAYVTLQSADEFAGERGSDFPYRSQGDAPVLEGVKPGRYWVQVQPTASDMYAASVTSGSKDLLRVPLIVPIGASVPPIEITVRNDTGEIEATIEGEPIEPAGAEPSAVFYSGQMPPGSQPTTGPSVYCVPLANDGGPARWFNGPVNGRHVLQQVPPGDYRILAFDTPQQLEYRNPAAMRAYESKGQVVHVTPGQKAQVRLRAIGSE
;
A
#
# COMPACT_ATOMS: atom_id res chain seq x y z
N MET A 1 -17.07 -70.39 25.81
CA MET A 1 -18.36 -69.73 25.78
C MET A 1 -18.06 -68.23 26.03
N LEU A 2 -17.78 -67.49 24.95
CA LEU A 2 -17.43 -66.05 25.01
C LEU A 2 -18.60 -65.27 24.42
N PHE A 3 -19.26 -64.43 25.22
CA PHE A 3 -20.30 -63.52 24.76
C PHE A 3 -19.61 -62.20 24.32
N LEU A 4 -19.77 -61.85 23.05
CA LEU A 4 -19.49 -60.49 22.53
C LEU A 4 -20.77 -59.65 22.64
N PRO A 5 -20.69 -58.40 23.14
CA PRO A 5 -21.81 -57.47 23.05
C PRO A 5 -21.82 -56.75 21.71
N VAL A 6 -22.94 -56.86 21.02
CA VAL A 6 -23.26 -56.11 19.79
C VAL A 6 -23.63 -54.68 20.18
N CYS A 7 -22.77 -53.72 19.82
CA CYS A 7 -23.07 -52.27 19.89
C CYS A 7 -23.97 -51.87 18.71
N ILE A 8 -25.25 -51.66 18.96
CA ILE A 8 -26.17 -51.02 18.04
C ILE A 8 -25.91 -49.50 18.08
N ARG A 9 -25.27 -48.98 17.03
CA ARG A 9 -25.23 -47.55 16.79
C ARG A 9 -26.59 -47.10 16.26
N GLN A 10 -27.33 -46.37 17.08
CA GLN A 10 -28.49 -45.60 16.62
C GLN A 10 -27.99 -44.45 15.74
N CYS A 11 -28.22 -44.54 14.43
CA CYS A 11 -28.19 -43.43 13.52
C CYS A 11 -29.35 -42.50 13.84
N TYR A 12 -29.07 -41.36 14.49
CA TYR A 12 -30.00 -40.23 14.49
C TYR A 12 -30.00 -39.66 13.08
N SER A 13 -31.04 -39.93 12.32
CA SER A 13 -31.44 -39.16 11.15
C SER A 13 -31.87 -37.78 11.66
N GLN A 14 -31.00 -36.76 11.56
CA GLN A 14 -31.47 -35.40 11.61
C GLN A 14 -32.31 -35.17 10.36
N ALA A 15 -33.61 -35.14 10.52
CA ALA A 15 -34.50 -34.58 9.51
C ALA A 15 -34.08 -33.10 9.37
N ALA A 16 -33.51 -32.75 8.22
CA ALA A 16 -33.43 -31.39 7.82
C ALA A 16 -34.87 -30.89 7.69
N GLU A 17 -35.29 -30.01 8.62
CA GLU A 17 -36.47 -29.20 8.40
C GLU A 17 -36.16 -28.35 7.17
N ASP A 18 -36.77 -28.68 6.04
CA ASP A 18 -36.91 -27.83 4.88
C ASP A 18 -37.75 -26.62 5.31
N LEU A 19 -37.10 -25.64 5.94
CA LEU A 19 -37.64 -24.29 6.06
C LEU A 19 -37.73 -23.77 4.62
N ASP A 20 -38.94 -23.61 4.12
CA ASP A 20 -39.25 -22.94 2.87
C ASP A 20 -38.79 -21.49 2.95
N HIS A 21 -37.48 -21.28 2.79
CA HIS A 21 -36.88 -19.97 2.70
C HIS A 21 -37.28 -19.39 1.36
N GLY A 22 -38.12 -18.36 1.37
CA GLY A 22 -38.52 -17.62 0.17
C GLY A 22 -37.31 -17.35 -0.71
N THR A 23 -37.47 -17.41 -2.04
CA THR A 23 -36.41 -17.10 -2.99
C THR A 23 -36.41 -15.62 -3.25
N LYS A 24 -35.30 -14.94 -2.97
CA LYS A 24 -35.09 -13.54 -3.30
C LYS A 24 -34.41 -13.42 -4.67
N LYS A 25 -34.93 -12.55 -5.53
CA LYS A 25 -34.35 -12.23 -6.82
C LYS A 25 -33.68 -10.87 -6.77
N ILE A 26 -32.42 -10.81 -7.23
CA ILE A 26 -31.65 -9.58 -7.38
C ILE A 26 -31.41 -9.40 -8.86
N SER A 27 -31.86 -8.27 -9.41
CA SER A 27 -31.65 -7.90 -10.81
C SER A 27 -30.74 -6.68 -10.91
N GLY A 28 -30.03 -6.55 -12.02
CA GLY A 28 -29.17 -5.41 -12.26
C GLY A 28 -28.46 -5.45 -13.60
N THR A 29 -27.56 -4.50 -13.77
CA THR A 29 -26.78 -4.35 -15.01
C THR A 29 -25.29 -4.23 -14.68
N VAL A 30 -24.44 -4.88 -15.47
CA VAL A 30 -22.98 -4.74 -15.41
C VAL A 30 -22.53 -3.79 -16.51
N ILE A 31 -21.77 -2.76 -16.15
CA ILE A 31 -21.28 -1.75 -17.07
C ILE A 31 -19.75 -1.58 -17.00
N ASN A 32 -19.17 -1.05 -18.09
CA ASN A 32 -17.77 -0.65 -18.16
C ASN A 32 -17.58 0.70 -17.47
N SER A 33 -16.60 0.82 -16.56
CA SER A 33 -16.33 2.06 -15.81
C SER A 33 -15.88 3.23 -16.68
N VAL A 34 -15.33 2.97 -17.87
CA VAL A 34 -14.77 4.00 -18.76
C VAL A 34 -15.76 4.41 -19.86
N THR A 35 -16.35 3.42 -20.53
CA THR A 35 -17.25 3.69 -21.66
C THR A 35 -18.73 3.75 -21.27
N HIS A 36 -19.07 3.27 -20.06
CA HIS A 36 -20.43 3.09 -19.55
C HIS A 36 -21.28 2.11 -20.37
N ASP A 37 -20.67 1.40 -21.33
CA ASP A 37 -21.35 0.40 -22.12
C ASP A 37 -21.70 -0.84 -21.28
N PRO A 38 -22.83 -1.49 -21.55
CA PRO A 38 -23.21 -2.73 -20.88
C PRO A 38 -22.26 -3.87 -21.22
N ILE A 39 -21.97 -4.72 -20.22
CA ILE A 39 -21.04 -5.83 -20.37
C ILE A 39 -21.80 -7.17 -20.36
N GLY A 40 -21.93 -7.79 -21.53
CA GLY A 40 -22.50 -9.12 -21.67
C GLY A 40 -21.53 -10.23 -21.28
N ARG A 41 -22.06 -11.38 -20.84
CA ARG A 41 -21.29 -12.56 -20.39
C ARG A 41 -20.27 -12.26 -19.27
N ALA A 42 -20.60 -11.34 -18.37
CA ALA A 42 -19.88 -11.17 -17.11
C ALA A 42 -20.47 -12.15 -16.10
N LEU A 43 -19.63 -12.80 -15.31
CA LEU A 43 -20.05 -13.67 -14.23
C LEU A 43 -20.33 -12.84 -12.99
N VAL A 44 -21.60 -12.81 -12.56
CA VAL A 44 -22.05 -12.21 -11.29
C VAL A 44 -22.26 -13.33 -10.29
N TYR A 45 -21.72 -13.20 -9.07
CA TYR A 45 -21.79 -14.23 -8.07
C TYR A 45 -21.83 -13.66 -6.64
N SER A 46 -22.36 -14.47 -5.71
CA SER A 46 -22.37 -14.13 -4.28
C SER A 46 -20.97 -14.26 -3.68
N ALA A 47 -20.65 -13.50 -2.63
CA ALA A 47 -19.33 -13.51 -1.99
C ALA A 47 -18.94 -14.90 -1.41
N ASP A 48 -19.93 -15.76 -1.09
CA ASP A 48 -19.75 -17.14 -0.65
C ASP A 48 -19.61 -18.14 -1.82
N GLU A 49 -19.62 -17.64 -3.07
CA GLU A 49 -19.49 -18.40 -4.33
C GLU A 49 -20.56 -19.48 -4.56
N ARG A 50 -21.68 -19.47 -3.81
CA ARG A 50 -22.73 -20.47 -3.93
C ARG A 50 -23.73 -20.18 -5.04
N TYR A 51 -23.95 -18.91 -5.35
CA TYR A 51 -24.93 -18.46 -6.33
C TYR A 51 -24.23 -17.63 -7.40
N ALA A 52 -24.51 -17.95 -8.66
CA ALA A 52 -23.88 -17.28 -9.78
C ALA A 52 -24.81 -17.24 -10.99
N THR A 53 -24.66 -16.19 -11.80
CA THR A 53 -25.35 -16.04 -13.09
C THR A 53 -24.45 -15.28 -14.07
N PHE A 54 -24.76 -15.35 -15.38
CA PHE A 54 -24.08 -14.54 -16.38
C PHE A 54 -25.00 -13.41 -16.85
N THR A 55 -24.39 -12.27 -17.17
CA THR A 55 -25.12 -11.20 -17.83
C THR A 55 -25.48 -11.58 -19.26
N ASP A 56 -26.63 -11.11 -19.73
CA ASP A 56 -27.08 -11.20 -21.13
C ASP A 56 -26.27 -10.27 -22.05
N GLY A 57 -26.65 -10.17 -23.33
CA GLY A 57 -25.99 -9.31 -24.32
C GLY A 57 -26.13 -7.82 -24.05
N GLN A 58 -27.08 -7.42 -23.23
CA GLN A 58 -27.32 -6.04 -22.79
C GLN A 58 -26.77 -5.76 -21.39
N GLY A 59 -25.96 -6.67 -20.84
CA GLY A 59 -25.37 -6.54 -19.52
C GLY A 59 -26.31 -6.79 -18.35
N HIS A 60 -27.56 -7.19 -18.58
CA HIS A 60 -28.53 -7.47 -17.51
C HIS A 60 -28.29 -8.84 -16.88
N PHE A 61 -28.50 -8.94 -15.57
CA PHE A 61 -28.48 -10.18 -14.83
C PHE A 61 -29.69 -10.30 -13.90
N GLU A 62 -30.06 -11.52 -13.61
CA GLU A 62 -30.98 -11.89 -12.55
C GLU A 62 -30.34 -13.03 -11.73
N LEU A 63 -30.15 -12.82 -10.45
CA LEU A 63 -29.59 -13.79 -9.52
C LEU A 63 -30.63 -14.18 -8.47
N SER A 64 -30.96 -15.45 -8.39
CA SER A 64 -31.89 -15.99 -7.40
C SER A 64 -31.13 -16.60 -6.24
N MET A 65 -31.45 -16.20 -5.02
CA MET A 65 -30.83 -16.65 -3.77
C MET A 65 -31.91 -16.96 -2.74
N PRO A 66 -31.71 -17.90 -1.80
CA PRO A 66 -32.60 -18.07 -0.65
C PRO A 66 -32.63 -16.81 0.19
N ASP A 67 -33.80 -16.45 0.70
CA ASP A 67 -33.95 -15.38 1.68
C ASP A 67 -33.52 -15.93 3.06
N LEU A 68 -32.22 -15.85 3.34
CA LEU A 68 -31.65 -16.35 4.58
C LEU A 68 -32.00 -15.42 5.74
N PRO A 69 -32.48 -15.94 6.91
CA PRO A 69 -32.70 -15.13 8.08
C PRO A 69 -31.38 -14.49 8.52
N GLN A 70 -31.44 -13.21 8.83
CA GLN A 70 -30.29 -12.42 9.31
C GLN A 70 -29.76 -12.99 10.64
N SER A 71 -28.81 -13.92 10.57
CA SER A 71 -28.09 -14.36 11.77
C SER A 71 -27.16 -13.24 12.27
N ALA A 72 -26.87 -13.23 13.58
CA ALA A 72 -25.97 -12.24 14.17
C ALA A 72 -24.58 -12.25 13.50
N GLU A 73 -24.16 -13.40 12.92
CA GLU A 73 -22.90 -13.54 12.14
C GLU A 73 -22.95 -12.85 10.77
N ALA A 74 -24.11 -12.82 10.12
CA ALA A 74 -24.29 -12.10 8.86
C ALA A 74 -24.20 -10.57 9.03
N ARG A 75 -24.51 -10.04 10.20
CA ARG A 75 -24.36 -8.62 10.52
C ARG A 75 -22.90 -8.16 10.54
N TRP A 76 -21.95 -9.03 10.84
CA TRP A 76 -20.52 -8.73 10.85
C TRP A 76 -19.92 -8.66 9.43
N MET A 77 -20.58 -9.28 8.43
CA MET A 77 -20.11 -9.33 7.05
C MET A 77 -20.74 -8.31 6.10
N GLY A 78 -21.56 -7.39 6.57
CA GLY A 78 -22.13 -6.37 5.70
C GLY A 78 -23.61 -6.08 5.93
N ASN A 79 -24.02 -5.74 7.14
CA ASN A 79 -25.38 -5.28 7.45
C ASN A 79 -26.53 -6.19 6.95
N GLY A 80 -26.30 -7.47 6.74
CA GLY A 80 -27.32 -8.42 6.29
C GLY A 80 -27.73 -8.32 4.81
N HIS A 81 -27.01 -7.52 4.02
CA HIS A 81 -27.22 -7.43 2.59
C HIS A 81 -26.30 -8.41 1.83
N PRO A 82 -26.77 -9.12 0.81
CA PRO A 82 -25.94 -10.00 0.01
C PRO A 82 -24.89 -9.18 -0.73
N VAL A 83 -23.62 -9.56 -0.56
CA VAL A 83 -22.49 -8.96 -1.28
C VAL A 83 -22.35 -9.67 -2.62
N LEU A 84 -22.50 -8.92 -3.70
CA LEU A 84 -22.29 -9.41 -5.06
C LEU A 84 -20.89 -9.08 -5.56
N GLN A 85 -20.33 -9.99 -6.31
CA GLN A 85 -19.06 -9.83 -7.02
C GLN A 85 -19.28 -10.06 -8.51
N VAL A 86 -18.46 -9.42 -9.33
CA VAL A 86 -18.52 -9.58 -10.79
C VAL A 86 -17.11 -9.76 -11.35
N ARG A 87 -16.96 -10.64 -12.34
CA ARG A 87 -15.70 -10.84 -13.05
C ARG A 87 -15.91 -11.08 -14.54
N LYS A 88 -14.94 -10.63 -15.34
CA LYS A 88 -14.85 -10.92 -16.77
C LYS A 88 -13.39 -10.82 -17.23
N PRO A 89 -12.87 -11.73 -18.08
CA PRO A 89 -11.55 -11.57 -18.69
C PRO A 89 -11.41 -10.24 -19.43
N GLY A 90 -10.26 -9.57 -19.26
CA GLY A 90 -10.02 -8.23 -19.81
C GLY A 90 -10.43 -7.09 -18.89
N PHE A 91 -10.95 -7.41 -17.72
CA PHE A 91 -11.27 -6.46 -16.66
C PHE A 91 -10.54 -6.85 -15.38
N LEU A 92 -10.29 -5.89 -14.52
CA LEU A 92 -9.64 -6.15 -13.24
C LEU A 92 -10.51 -7.13 -12.43
N SER A 93 -9.88 -8.23 -12.00
CA SER A 93 -10.48 -9.20 -11.09
C SER A 93 -10.27 -8.74 -9.66
N ASP A 94 -10.85 -7.59 -9.31
CA ASP A 94 -10.76 -7.12 -7.95
C ASP A 94 -11.69 -7.96 -7.06
N ARG A 95 -11.09 -8.79 -6.18
CA ARG A 95 -11.80 -9.36 -5.02
C ARG A 95 -12.45 -8.30 -4.14
N GLY A 96 -12.33 -7.08 -4.54
CA GLY A 96 -12.68 -5.89 -3.86
C GLY A 96 -13.81 -5.08 -4.47
N GLN A 97 -14.38 -5.36 -5.62
CA GLN A 97 -15.67 -4.79 -6.04
C GLN A 97 -16.81 -5.59 -5.40
N GLN A 98 -16.91 -5.49 -4.09
CA GLN A 98 -18.06 -5.98 -3.35
C GLN A 98 -19.12 -4.89 -3.40
N VAL A 99 -20.11 -5.03 -4.24
CA VAL A 99 -21.30 -4.18 -4.20
C VAL A 99 -22.25 -4.79 -3.20
N HIS A 100 -22.52 -4.08 -2.11
CA HIS A 100 -23.66 -4.40 -1.26
C HIS A 100 -24.91 -4.15 -2.08
N ALA A 101 -25.57 -5.23 -2.52
CA ALA A 101 -26.87 -5.08 -3.11
C ALA A 101 -27.82 -4.65 -1.98
N ASP A 102 -28.17 -3.36 -1.94
CA ASP A 102 -29.24 -2.90 -1.08
C ASP A 102 -30.51 -3.61 -1.52
N THR A 103 -31.03 -4.46 -0.64
CA THR A 103 -32.18 -5.29 -0.89
C THR A 103 -33.46 -4.68 -0.37
N SER A 104 -33.49 -3.34 -0.24
CA SER A 104 -34.72 -2.63 0.06
C SER A 104 -35.80 -3.00 -0.95
N PRO A 105 -37.05 -3.24 -0.53
CA PRO A 105 -38.11 -3.72 -1.42
C PRO A 105 -38.42 -2.77 -2.59
N ASN A 106 -37.86 -1.56 -2.60
CA ASN A 106 -38.03 -0.55 -3.64
C ASN A 106 -36.85 -0.38 -4.59
N GLN A 107 -35.71 -1.07 -4.37
CA GLN A 107 -34.55 -0.95 -5.27
C GLN A 107 -34.63 -2.05 -6.34
N LYS A 108 -34.99 -1.65 -7.55
CA LYS A 108 -35.29 -2.59 -8.64
C LYS A 108 -34.06 -3.09 -9.39
N ASP A 109 -32.97 -2.30 -9.49
CA ASP A 109 -31.82 -2.66 -10.31
C ASP A 109 -30.51 -2.24 -9.68
N VAL A 110 -29.57 -3.21 -9.54
CA VAL A 110 -28.22 -2.99 -9.05
C VAL A 110 -27.28 -2.73 -10.22
N THR A 111 -26.49 -1.65 -10.19
CA THR A 111 -25.44 -1.41 -11.18
C THR A 111 -24.09 -1.91 -10.63
N LEU A 112 -23.51 -2.90 -11.32
CA LEU A 112 -22.16 -3.39 -11.06
C LEU A 112 -21.21 -2.80 -12.11
N VAL A 113 -20.05 -2.32 -11.66
CA VAL A 113 -19.09 -1.65 -12.55
C VAL A 113 -17.83 -2.49 -12.68
N LEU A 114 -17.38 -2.77 -13.89
CA LEU A 114 -16.11 -3.43 -14.17
C LEU A 114 -15.10 -2.44 -14.74
N VAL A 115 -13.91 -2.40 -14.15
CA VAL A 115 -12.79 -1.57 -14.62
C VAL A 115 -11.98 -2.36 -15.64
N PRO A 116 -11.81 -1.88 -16.89
CA PRO A 116 -10.99 -2.57 -17.87
C PRO A 116 -9.52 -2.60 -17.44
N GLU A 117 -8.87 -3.76 -17.57
CA GLU A 117 -7.46 -3.90 -17.25
C GLU A 117 -6.58 -3.10 -18.19
N ALA A 118 -5.60 -2.40 -17.63
CA ALA A 118 -4.55 -1.80 -18.41
C ALA A 118 -3.37 -2.77 -18.58
N ARG A 119 -2.50 -2.51 -19.55
CA ARG A 119 -1.37 -3.37 -19.88
C ARG A 119 -0.15 -2.55 -20.22
N ILE A 120 1.02 -3.06 -19.82
CA ILE A 120 2.31 -2.60 -20.34
C ILE A 120 2.93 -3.80 -21.05
N VAL A 121 3.26 -3.61 -22.33
CA VAL A 121 3.88 -4.64 -23.19
C VAL A 121 5.20 -4.11 -23.73
N GLY A 122 6.14 -4.97 -23.98
CA GLY A 122 7.40 -4.52 -24.55
C GLY A 122 8.27 -5.68 -25.00
N GLN A 123 9.40 -5.32 -25.56
CA GLN A 123 10.43 -6.25 -25.99
C GLN A 123 11.78 -5.81 -25.42
N VAL A 124 12.51 -6.76 -24.88
CA VAL A 124 13.91 -6.58 -24.48
C VAL A 124 14.80 -7.13 -25.59
N LYS A 125 15.63 -6.25 -26.16
CA LYS A 125 16.58 -6.60 -27.24
C LYS A 125 17.99 -6.21 -26.86
N PHE A 126 18.91 -7.12 -27.09
CA PHE A 126 20.34 -6.83 -26.97
C PHE A 126 20.86 -5.97 -28.14
N PRO A 127 22.05 -5.34 -28.02
CA PRO A 127 22.64 -4.54 -29.10
C PRO A 127 22.85 -5.30 -30.40
N SER A 128 23.06 -6.62 -30.35
CA SER A 128 23.10 -7.53 -31.51
C SER A 128 21.78 -7.68 -32.25
N ALA A 129 20.70 -7.04 -31.77
CA ALA A 129 19.31 -7.24 -32.18
C ALA A 129 18.72 -8.61 -31.79
N ASP A 130 19.48 -9.44 -31.09
CA ASP A 130 18.99 -10.71 -30.56
C ASP A 130 17.98 -10.45 -29.44
N ALA A 131 16.99 -11.32 -29.34
CA ALA A 131 16.00 -11.28 -28.29
C ALA A 131 16.64 -11.68 -26.94
N ALA A 132 16.33 -10.94 -25.89
CA ALA A 132 16.75 -11.30 -24.54
C ALA A 132 15.79 -12.35 -23.97
N ASP A 133 16.10 -13.62 -24.15
CA ASP A 133 15.34 -14.74 -23.62
C ASP A 133 15.50 -14.84 -22.10
N HIS A 134 14.38 -15.06 -21.38
CA HIS A 134 14.32 -15.21 -19.92
C HIS A 134 14.89 -14.04 -19.10
N ALA A 135 15.04 -12.84 -19.70
CA ALA A 135 15.44 -11.66 -18.96
C ALA A 135 14.35 -11.27 -17.95
N GLN A 136 14.76 -10.95 -16.73
CA GLN A 136 13.85 -10.49 -15.69
C GLN A 136 13.50 -9.02 -15.91
N VAL A 137 12.21 -8.72 -15.92
CA VAL A 137 11.67 -7.36 -16.05
C VAL A 137 10.82 -7.07 -14.81
N GLU A 138 11.09 -5.95 -14.17
CA GLU A 138 10.35 -5.49 -13.00
C GLU A 138 9.51 -4.27 -13.31
N LEU A 139 8.38 -4.21 -12.62
CA LEU A 139 7.42 -3.12 -12.65
C LEU A 139 7.29 -2.52 -11.26
N TYR A 140 7.49 -1.22 -11.18
CA TYR A 140 7.21 -0.42 -9.99
C TYR A 140 6.00 0.46 -10.24
N ARG A 141 5.16 0.61 -9.21
CA ARG A 141 4.01 1.50 -9.23
C ARG A 141 4.19 2.64 -8.24
N ARG A 142 3.77 3.84 -8.65
CA ARG A 142 3.66 4.97 -7.74
C ARG A 142 2.38 4.83 -6.94
N GLU A 143 2.51 4.65 -5.65
CA GLU A 143 1.41 4.51 -4.70
C GLU A 143 1.39 5.71 -3.75
N VAL A 144 0.19 6.12 -3.35
CA VAL A 144 0.02 7.17 -2.34
C VAL A 144 -0.46 6.52 -1.06
N SER A 145 0.29 6.69 0.00
CA SER A 145 -0.06 6.23 1.34
C SER A 145 0.07 7.39 2.31
N ASP A 146 -0.97 7.67 3.08
CA ASP A 146 -1.05 8.79 4.03
C ASP A 146 -0.62 10.15 3.43
N GLY A 147 -0.99 10.40 2.17
CA GLY A 147 -0.67 11.63 1.45
C GLY A 147 0.74 11.74 0.91
N PHE A 148 1.56 10.69 1.02
CA PHE A 148 2.88 10.59 0.43
C PHE A 148 2.89 9.63 -0.74
N ALA A 149 3.49 10.07 -1.84
CA ALA A 149 3.73 9.20 -2.98
C ALA A 149 5.05 8.47 -2.84
N GLN A 150 5.02 7.17 -3.08
CA GLN A 150 6.18 6.29 -3.04
C GLN A 150 6.16 5.30 -4.20
N TRP A 151 7.35 4.94 -4.68
CA TRP A 151 7.50 3.86 -5.64
C TRP A 151 7.64 2.52 -4.91
N ALA A 152 6.74 1.58 -5.20
CA ALA A 152 6.74 0.24 -4.63
C ALA A 152 6.86 -0.82 -5.72
N PRO A 153 7.56 -1.95 -5.46
CA PRO A 153 7.54 -3.11 -6.35
C PRO A 153 6.09 -3.56 -6.56
N TYR A 154 5.70 -3.78 -7.81
CA TYR A 154 4.33 -4.14 -8.15
C TYR A 154 4.23 -5.54 -8.78
N ALA A 155 5.06 -5.82 -9.77
CA ALA A 155 5.07 -7.10 -10.47
C ALA A 155 6.44 -7.39 -11.10
N GLN A 156 6.71 -8.67 -11.34
CA GLN A 156 7.90 -9.15 -12.03
C GLN A 156 7.51 -10.20 -13.06
N VAL A 157 8.10 -10.14 -14.22
CA VAL A 157 7.91 -11.13 -15.31
C VAL A 157 9.25 -11.50 -15.94
N ARG A 158 9.27 -12.60 -16.68
CA ARG A 158 10.40 -12.97 -17.55
C ARG A 158 10.00 -12.81 -19.00
N THR A 159 10.94 -12.38 -19.82
CA THR A 159 10.75 -12.34 -21.27
C THR A 159 10.59 -13.74 -21.83
N ARG A 160 9.91 -13.84 -22.95
CA ARG A 160 9.81 -15.05 -23.78
C ARG A 160 11.04 -15.17 -24.68
N ALA A 161 11.13 -16.26 -25.45
CA ALA A 161 12.22 -16.52 -26.38
C ALA A 161 12.41 -15.42 -27.46
N ASP A 162 11.37 -14.69 -27.79
CA ASP A 162 11.39 -13.54 -28.70
C ASP A 162 11.72 -12.22 -28.00
N GLY A 163 12.01 -12.25 -26.71
CA GLY A 163 12.28 -11.09 -25.87
C GLY A 163 11.02 -10.33 -25.43
N GLU A 164 9.83 -10.80 -25.79
CA GLU A 164 8.59 -10.13 -25.41
C GLU A 164 8.26 -10.33 -23.93
N TYR A 165 7.71 -9.28 -23.32
CA TYR A 165 7.16 -9.30 -21.98
C TYR A 165 5.83 -8.58 -21.89
N ARG A 166 5.03 -8.93 -20.90
CA ARG A 166 3.72 -8.33 -20.68
C ARG A 166 3.39 -8.28 -19.19
N PHE A 167 3.03 -7.10 -18.73
CA PHE A 167 2.30 -6.88 -17.49
C PHE A 167 0.83 -6.66 -17.83
N ALA A 168 -0.05 -7.46 -17.24
CA ALA A 168 -1.50 -7.39 -17.40
C ALA A 168 -2.17 -7.10 -16.05
N GLU A 169 -3.49 -6.97 -16.05
CA GLU A 169 -4.28 -6.66 -14.84
C GLU A 169 -3.80 -5.40 -14.10
N LEU A 170 -3.29 -4.42 -14.85
CA LEU A 170 -2.83 -3.17 -14.28
C LEU A 170 -4.01 -2.23 -14.06
N ARG A 171 -3.97 -1.52 -12.93
CA ARG A 171 -4.84 -0.38 -12.66
C ARG A 171 -4.30 0.86 -13.36
N ALA A 172 -5.15 1.85 -13.63
CA ALA A 172 -4.68 3.17 -14.03
C ALA A 172 -3.69 3.73 -13.00
N GLY A 173 -2.64 4.40 -13.47
CA GLY A 173 -1.62 4.95 -12.58
C GLY A 173 -0.26 5.15 -13.25
N SER A 174 0.72 5.48 -12.43
CA SER A 174 2.09 5.77 -12.85
C SER A 174 2.99 4.59 -12.57
N TYR A 175 3.77 4.20 -13.56
CA TYR A 175 4.63 3.02 -13.51
C TYR A 175 6.05 3.32 -13.99
N LYS A 176 7.02 2.56 -13.50
CA LYS A 176 8.39 2.47 -14.03
C LYS A 176 8.72 1.02 -14.32
N VAL A 177 9.38 0.77 -15.45
CA VAL A 177 9.76 -0.57 -15.92
C VAL A 177 11.25 -0.60 -16.15
N PHE A 178 11.89 -1.71 -15.78
CA PHE A 178 13.31 -1.92 -16.02
C PHE A 178 13.66 -3.40 -16.04
N THR A 179 14.84 -3.73 -16.64
CA THR A 179 15.42 -5.06 -16.57
C THR A 179 16.34 -5.16 -15.36
N LEU A 180 16.31 -6.31 -14.68
CA LEU A 180 17.33 -6.61 -13.68
C LEU A 180 18.69 -6.85 -14.30
N GLU A 181 19.72 -6.79 -13.47
CA GLU A 181 21.07 -7.14 -13.83
C GLU A 181 21.16 -8.58 -14.34
N ALA A 182 21.85 -8.78 -15.45
CA ALA A 182 22.17 -10.10 -15.98
C ALA A 182 23.67 -10.20 -16.24
N VAL A 183 24.39 -10.90 -15.37
CA VAL A 183 25.82 -11.13 -15.50
C VAL A 183 26.03 -12.44 -16.25
N GLU A 184 26.84 -12.39 -17.32
CA GLU A 184 27.26 -13.57 -18.06
C GLU A 184 28.16 -14.44 -17.19
N ARG A 185 27.63 -15.58 -16.80
CA ARG A 185 28.38 -16.62 -16.10
C ARG A 185 28.48 -17.80 -17.04
N ASP A 186 29.67 -18.03 -17.59
CA ASP A 186 29.95 -19.31 -18.26
C ASP A 186 30.02 -20.39 -17.16
N PRO A 187 29.03 -21.30 -17.09
CA PRO A 187 29.05 -22.36 -16.09
C PRO A 187 30.22 -23.35 -16.29
N LEU A 188 30.87 -23.31 -17.44
CA LEU A 188 32.04 -24.15 -17.79
C LEU A 188 33.35 -23.39 -17.61
N ALA A 189 33.33 -22.06 -17.54
CA ALA A 189 34.54 -21.25 -17.35
C ALA A 189 34.89 -21.22 -15.84
N ASN A 190 35.50 -22.26 -15.38
CA ASN A 190 36.19 -22.29 -14.07
C ASN A 190 37.47 -21.43 -14.09
N ILE A 191 37.43 -20.26 -14.76
CA ILE A 191 38.56 -19.32 -14.84
C ILE A 191 38.30 -18.23 -13.79
N PRO A 192 38.91 -18.32 -12.59
CA PRO A 192 38.63 -17.37 -11.49
C PRO A 192 38.98 -15.90 -11.80
N ASN A 193 39.67 -15.63 -12.91
CA ASN A 193 40.25 -14.34 -13.28
C ASN A 193 39.93 -13.89 -14.72
N GLY A 194 38.96 -14.50 -15.40
CA GLY A 194 38.51 -14.05 -16.70
C GLY A 194 37.75 -12.72 -16.65
N PRO A 195 37.69 -11.97 -17.77
CA PRO A 195 36.84 -10.79 -17.84
C PRO A 195 35.38 -11.20 -17.73
N THR A 196 34.65 -10.55 -16.82
CA THR A 196 33.23 -10.73 -16.65
C THR A 196 32.51 -9.66 -17.44
N PHE A 197 31.49 -10.06 -18.19
CA PHE A 197 30.62 -9.16 -18.92
C PHE A 197 29.16 -9.36 -18.45
N GLY A 198 28.28 -8.44 -18.81
CA GLY A 198 26.89 -8.54 -18.50
C GLY A 198 26.09 -7.33 -18.94
N PHE A 199 24.84 -7.33 -18.58
CA PHE A 199 23.88 -6.27 -18.86
C PHE A 199 23.45 -5.64 -17.54
N PRO A 200 23.90 -4.40 -17.24
CA PRO A 200 23.43 -3.66 -16.07
C PRO A 200 21.91 -3.45 -16.11
N PRO A 201 21.27 -3.17 -14.97
CA PRO A 201 19.87 -2.74 -14.94
C PRO A 201 19.63 -1.63 -15.96
N ARG A 202 18.59 -1.77 -16.77
CA ARG A 202 18.23 -0.79 -17.80
C ARG A 202 16.80 -0.38 -17.63
N PHE A 203 16.58 0.90 -17.46
CA PHE A 203 15.26 1.49 -17.24
C PHE A 203 14.66 2.01 -18.55
N TYR A 204 13.34 1.92 -18.67
CA TYR A 204 12.61 2.57 -19.76
C TYR A 204 12.76 4.09 -19.62
N ALA A 205 12.79 4.84 -20.60
CA ALA A 205 13.24 4.98 -21.94
C ALA A 205 14.77 5.21 -22.01
N ALA A 206 15.54 4.13 -21.91
CA ALA A 206 17.00 4.17 -21.98
C ALA A 206 17.72 4.83 -20.78
N ALA A 207 17.06 5.04 -19.65
CA ALA A 207 17.69 5.55 -18.43
C ALA A 207 18.60 4.51 -17.77
N ARG A 208 19.58 4.97 -16.99
CA ARG A 208 20.57 4.14 -16.30
C ARG A 208 20.29 3.99 -14.80
N ASP A 209 19.37 4.75 -14.28
CA ASP A 209 18.96 4.71 -12.88
C ASP A 209 17.47 4.93 -12.74
N PHE A 210 16.95 4.59 -11.55
CA PHE A 210 15.53 4.66 -11.25
C PHE A 210 14.98 6.10 -11.24
N VAL A 211 15.78 7.06 -10.78
CA VAL A 211 15.34 8.46 -10.64
C VAL A 211 15.09 9.07 -12.01
N THR A 212 16.02 8.85 -12.95
CA THR A 212 15.96 9.39 -14.31
C THR A 212 15.06 8.58 -15.25
N ALA A 213 14.58 7.40 -14.81
CA ALA A 213 13.68 6.57 -15.59
C ALA A 213 12.35 7.28 -15.91
N GLU A 214 11.90 7.17 -17.15
CA GLU A 214 10.63 7.74 -17.59
C GLU A 214 9.45 7.07 -16.86
N THR A 215 8.50 7.89 -16.44
CA THR A 215 7.27 7.44 -15.83
C THR A 215 6.22 7.15 -16.89
N ILE A 216 5.76 5.91 -16.95
CA ILE A 216 4.70 5.48 -17.85
C ILE A 216 3.36 5.76 -17.16
N GLN A 217 2.57 6.66 -17.76
CA GLN A 217 1.18 6.88 -17.34
C GLN A 217 0.28 5.90 -18.08
N VAL A 218 -0.52 5.15 -17.34
CA VAL A 218 -1.42 4.15 -17.93
C VAL A 218 -2.85 4.45 -17.50
N ARG A 219 -3.76 4.50 -18.46
CA ARG A 219 -5.21 4.67 -18.22
C ARG A 219 -5.91 3.32 -18.18
N ALA A 220 -7.08 3.27 -17.58
CA ALA A 220 -7.88 2.06 -17.56
C ALA A 220 -8.20 1.58 -18.99
N GLY A 221 -7.93 0.31 -19.27
CA GLY A 221 -8.10 -0.30 -20.62
C GLY A 221 -6.99 0.00 -21.62
N GLU A 222 -6.02 0.85 -21.27
CA GLU A 222 -4.93 1.24 -22.16
C GLU A 222 -3.84 0.16 -22.23
N THR A 223 -3.22 0.04 -23.41
CA THR A 223 -2.01 -0.75 -23.62
C THR A 223 -0.88 0.16 -24.05
N VAL A 224 0.17 0.24 -23.22
CA VAL A 224 1.36 1.06 -23.47
C VAL A 224 2.53 0.19 -23.85
N ALA A 225 3.29 0.59 -24.88
CA ALA A 225 4.51 -0.10 -25.31
C ALA A 225 5.73 0.48 -24.58
N ALA A 226 6.55 -0.40 -23.99
CA ALA A 226 7.77 -0.04 -23.27
C ALA A 226 8.92 -0.98 -23.66
N ASN A 227 9.63 -0.66 -24.75
CA ASN A 227 10.77 -1.47 -25.20
C ASN A 227 12.05 -1.06 -24.45
N ILE A 228 12.89 -2.05 -24.14
CA ILE A 228 14.13 -1.85 -23.38
C ILE A 228 15.30 -2.45 -24.17
N ALA A 229 16.40 -1.71 -24.28
CA ALA A 229 17.62 -2.16 -24.90
C ALA A 229 18.77 -2.11 -23.89
N PRO A 230 19.08 -3.21 -23.18
CA PRO A 230 20.20 -3.29 -22.26
C PRO A 230 21.53 -3.14 -23.00
N GLU A 231 22.50 -2.49 -22.37
CA GLU A 231 23.85 -2.30 -22.92
C GLU A 231 24.78 -3.37 -22.36
N HIS A 232 25.55 -4.02 -23.24
CA HIS A 232 26.58 -4.97 -22.82
C HIS A 232 27.77 -4.21 -22.24
N GLN A 233 28.17 -4.52 -21.03
CA GLN A 233 29.24 -3.83 -20.32
C GLN A 233 30.18 -4.82 -19.63
N ARG A 234 31.44 -4.39 -19.48
CA ARG A 234 32.41 -5.13 -18.70
C ARG A 234 32.22 -4.85 -17.20
N TYR A 235 32.28 -5.92 -16.41
CA TYR A 235 32.20 -5.89 -14.97
C TYR A 235 33.59 -6.08 -14.35
N TYR A 236 33.80 -5.40 -13.24
CA TYR A 236 35.06 -5.43 -12.51
C TYR A 236 34.81 -5.92 -11.09
N VAL A 237 35.70 -6.78 -10.62
CA VAL A 237 35.62 -7.34 -9.25
C VAL A 237 35.69 -6.21 -8.23
N VAL A 238 34.74 -6.24 -7.29
CA VAL A 238 34.68 -5.33 -6.16
C VAL A 238 34.81 -6.13 -4.86
N ARG A 239 35.65 -5.66 -3.95
CA ARG A 239 35.84 -6.21 -2.60
C ARG A 239 35.82 -5.07 -1.61
N ILE A 240 34.95 -5.16 -0.61
CA ILE A 240 34.80 -4.15 0.44
C ILE A 240 34.91 -4.86 1.78
N PRO A 241 36.01 -4.66 2.53
CA PRO A 241 36.14 -5.21 3.87
C PRO A 241 35.02 -4.67 4.78
N VAL A 242 34.42 -5.53 5.58
CA VAL A 242 33.41 -5.13 6.57
C VAL A 242 34.07 -5.13 7.95
N ILE A 243 33.97 -4.00 8.65
CA ILE A 243 34.48 -3.84 10.00
C ILE A 243 33.31 -3.75 10.97
N ARG A 244 33.37 -4.52 12.04
CA ARG A 244 32.41 -4.53 13.14
C ARG A 244 33.15 -4.45 14.47
N ASN A 245 32.60 -3.68 15.40
CA ASN A 245 33.15 -3.57 16.75
C ASN A 245 32.71 -4.71 17.71
N GLU A 246 31.76 -5.55 17.26
CA GLU A 246 31.19 -6.65 18.04
C GLU A 246 31.69 -8.01 17.53
N THR A 247 31.71 -9.02 18.42
CA THR A 247 32.16 -10.37 18.10
C THR A 247 31.13 -11.16 17.30
N GLY A 248 31.55 -11.75 16.18
CA GLY A 248 30.76 -12.63 15.32
C GLY A 248 30.20 -11.96 14.06
N PRO A 249 29.90 -12.74 13.01
CA PRO A 249 29.25 -12.20 11.79
C PRO A 249 27.81 -11.80 12.08
N PRO A 250 27.30 -10.72 11.48
CA PRO A 250 25.89 -10.35 11.58
C PRO A 250 25.03 -11.43 10.93
N THR A 251 23.93 -11.79 11.59
CA THR A 251 22.97 -12.74 11.04
C THR A 251 22.07 -12.03 10.03
N GLY A 252 21.91 -12.60 8.84
CA GLY A 252 20.93 -12.10 7.85
C GLY A 252 21.27 -10.72 7.28
N MET A 253 22.54 -10.45 6.97
CA MET A 253 22.94 -9.18 6.36
C MET A 253 22.46 -9.07 4.92
N THR A 254 21.78 -7.98 4.60
CA THR A 254 21.42 -7.57 3.25
C THR A 254 22.39 -6.52 2.75
N VAL A 255 22.71 -6.56 1.45
CA VAL A 255 23.56 -5.59 0.79
C VAL A 255 22.79 -4.99 -0.37
N SER A 256 22.57 -3.70 -0.34
CA SER A 256 21.99 -2.95 -1.46
C SER A 256 23.03 -2.06 -2.12
N VAL A 257 22.99 -1.99 -3.44
CA VAL A 257 23.90 -1.19 -4.27
C VAL A 257 23.09 -0.34 -5.21
N HIS A 258 23.34 0.95 -5.21
CA HIS A 258 22.68 1.88 -6.11
C HIS A 258 23.66 2.92 -6.63
N ALA A 259 23.31 3.59 -7.71
CA ALA A 259 24.10 4.71 -8.21
C ALA A 259 24.25 5.77 -7.12
N GLN A 260 25.40 6.38 -7.02
CA GLN A 260 25.67 7.40 -6.02
C GLN A 260 24.62 8.53 -6.11
N ASP A 261 24.06 8.93 -4.98
CA ASP A 261 23.02 9.96 -4.82
C ASP A 261 21.64 9.62 -5.44
N HIS A 262 21.48 8.44 -6.06
CA HIS A 262 20.23 8.01 -6.70
C HIS A 262 19.74 6.70 -6.09
N ARG A 263 18.92 6.76 -5.05
CA ARG A 263 18.29 5.56 -4.47
C ARG A 263 17.33 4.92 -5.47
N GLY A 264 17.33 3.60 -5.49
CA GLY A 264 16.48 2.81 -6.38
C GLY A 264 16.94 1.37 -6.47
N PRO A 265 16.20 0.50 -7.15
CA PRO A 265 16.66 -0.84 -7.45
C PRO A 265 17.92 -0.76 -8.34
N GLY A 266 18.85 -1.67 -8.12
CA GLY A 266 20.15 -1.57 -8.79
C GLY A 266 20.85 -2.90 -8.89
N PHE A 267 22.09 -2.91 -8.46
CA PHE A 267 22.99 -4.05 -8.58
C PHE A 267 22.99 -4.88 -7.30
N GLU A 268 23.46 -6.12 -7.42
CA GLU A 268 23.59 -7.04 -6.29
C GLU A 268 25.05 -7.33 -5.96
N LEU A 269 25.41 -7.21 -4.68
CA LEU A 269 26.65 -7.71 -4.13
C LEU A 269 26.36 -8.68 -2.98
N GLY A 270 27.18 -9.72 -2.85
CA GLY A 270 27.06 -10.69 -1.77
C GLY A 270 27.95 -10.36 -0.59
N TYR A 271 27.51 -10.72 0.62
CA TYR A 271 28.35 -10.71 1.82
C TYR A 271 28.88 -12.11 2.12
N ASP A 272 30.21 -12.22 2.30
CA ASP A 272 30.89 -13.43 2.73
C ASP A 272 31.21 -13.34 4.23
N PRO A 273 30.45 -14.04 5.09
CA PRO A 273 30.64 -13.96 6.54
C PRO A 273 31.96 -14.57 7.02
N ASN A 274 32.57 -15.49 6.26
CA ASN A 274 33.82 -16.12 6.63
C ASN A 274 35.03 -15.20 6.46
N GLN A 275 34.95 -14.33 5.45
CA GLN A 275 36.02 -13.38 5.14
C GLN A 275 35.69 -11.96 5.62
N ASN A 276 34.49 -11.71 6.12
CA ASN A 276 34.00 -10.37 6.45
C ASN A 276 34.15 -9.38 5.28
N VAL A 277 33.72 -9.79 4.09
CA VAL A 277 33.89 -9.02 2.87
C VAL A 277 32.59 -8.99 2.09
N ILE A 278 32.18 -7.80 1.64
CA ILE A 278 31.19 -7.67 0.57
C ILE A 278 31.92 -7.81 -0.75
N ARG A 279 31.43 -8.71 -1.61
CA ARG A 279 32.09 -9.02 -2.88
C ARG A 279 31.10 -9.26 -4.01
N GLY A 280 31.57 -9.02 -5.22
CA GLY A 280 30.86 -9.26 -6.48
C GLY A 280 31.54 -8.55 -7.63
N ALA A 281 30.79 -8.17 -8.61
CA ALA A 281 31.34 -7.41 -9.74
C ALA A 281 30.35 -6.31 -10.13
N LEU A 282 30.85 -5.14 -10.50
CA LEU A 282 30.07 -3.99 -10.96
C LEU A 282 30.67 -3.41 -12.25
N PRO A 283 29.85 -2.84 -13.14
CA PRO A 283 30.35 -2.09 -14.28
C PRO A 283 31.00 -0.77 -13.83
N SER A 284 31.63 -0.06 -14.75
CA SER A 284 32.20 1.27 -14.45
C SER A 284 31.10 2.24 -14.00
N GLY A 285 31.33 2.93 -12.86
CA GLY A 285 30.36 3.84 -12.27
C GLY A 285 30.72 4.27 -10.86
N SER A 286 29.95 5.17 -10.28
CA SER A 286 30.02 5.58 -8.89
C SER A 286 28.84 4.99 -8.12
N TYR A 287 29.13 4.31 -7.03
CA TYR A 287 28.14 3.51 -6.28
C TYR A 287 28.15 3.83 -4.80
N THR A 288 26.97 3.80 -4.21
CA THR A 288 26.78 3.69 -2.78
C THR A 288 26.40 2.25 -2.43
N ILE A 289 27.17 1.65 -1.54
CA ILE A 289 26.93 0.31 -0.99
C ILE A 289 26.40 0.48 0.43
N GLU A 290 25.24 -0.04 0.68
CA GLU A 290 24.61 -0.04 1.99
C GLU A 290 24.46 -1.48 2.48
N ALA A 291 24.98 -1.78 3.66
CA ALA A 291 24.84 -3.08 4.31
C ALA A 291 24.03 -2.92 5.58
N ALA A 292 23.03 -3.77 5.78
CA ALA A 292 22.15 -3.72 6.95
C ALA A 292 21.80 -5.13 7.44
N SER A 293 21.62 -5.29 8.74
CA SER A 293 21.02 -6.48 9.35
C SER A 293 19.76 -6.12 10.12
N TYR A 294 18.96 -7.15 10.43
CA TYR A 294 17.71 -7.00 11.17
C TYR A 294 17.88 -7.20 12.68
N PRO A 295 16.91 -6.74 13.51
CA PRO A 295 16.90 -7.02 14.95
C PRO A 295 17.06 -8.52 15.27
N PRO A 296 17.65 -8.89 16.45
CA PRO A 296 17.97 -7.98 17.56
C PRO A 296 19.29 -7.21 17.40
N ASP A 297 20.19 -7.62 16.51
CA ASP A 297 21.50 -6.99 16.32
C ASP A 297 21.52 -6.10 15.06
N ALA A 298 20.52 -5.24 14.94
CA ALA A 298 20.40 -4.36 13.79
C ALA A 298 21.59 -3.40 13.68
N VAL A 299 22.33 -3.53 12.59
CA VAL A 299 23.48 -2.68 12.26
C VAL A 299 23.35 -2.17 10.83
N THR A 300 23.90 -1.01 10.55
CA THR A 300 23.98 -0.43 9.21
C THR A 300 25.35 0.15 8.95
N GLY A 301 25.85 -0.03 7.73
CA GLY A 301 27.07 0.60 7.25
C GLY A 301 26.91 1.06 5.81
N VAL A 302 27.62 2.13 5.45
CA VAL A 302 27.58 2.71 4.10
C VAL A 302 28.99 2.96 3.62
N ALA A 303 29.25 2.62 2.35
CA ALA A 303 30.52 2.93 1.68
C ALA A 303 30.25 3.44 0.26
N ASN A 304 30.99 4.46 -0.15
CA ASN A 304 30.97 4.95 -1.54
C ASN A 304 32.20 4.44 -2.25
N ILE A 305 32.02 3.94 -3.47
CA ILE A 305 33.10 3.47 -4.32
C ILE A 305 32.97 4.01 -5.75
N VAL A 306 34.10 4.10 -6.42
CA VAL A 306 34.17 4.37 -7.85
C VAL A 306 34.83 3.18 -8.55
N VAL A 307 34.09 2.57 -9.47
CA VAL A 307 34.61 1.54 -10.36
C VAL A 307 34.97 2.21 -11.69
N ALA A 308 36.26 2.33 -11.95
CA ALA A 308 36.73 2.88 -13.22
C ALA A 308 36.85 1.74 -14.26
N ASN A 309 38.07 1.34 -14.60
CA ASN A 309 38.36 0.32 -15.63
C ASN A 309 39.15 -0.87 -15.06
N GLY A 310 38.99 -1.20 -13.78
CA GLY A 310 39.73 -2.27 -13.12
C GLY A 310 39.10 -2.72 -11.79
N PRO A 311 39.60 -3.81 -11.20
CA PRO A 311 39.17 -4.29 -9.91
C PRO A 311 39.31 -3.23 -8.81
N VAL A 312 38.36 -3.20 -7.88
CA VAL A 312 38.30 -2.23 -6.78
C VAL A 312 38.38 -2.93 -5.44
N ASN A 313 39.36 -2.54 -4.63
CA ASN A 313 39.32 -2.78 -3.20
C ASN A 313 38.80 -1.48 -2.54
N GLY A 314 37.53 -1.50 -2.19
CA GLY A 314 36.87 -0.32 -1.59
C GLY A 314 37.32 -0.03 -0.18
N PRO A 315 36.95 1.14 0.34
CA PRO A 315 37.23 1.46 1.74
C PRO A 315 36.49 0.49 2.67
N PRO A 316 37.00 0.25 3.88
CA PRO A 316 36.30 -0.57 4.86
C PRO A 316 34.93 0.01 5.19
N LEU A 317 33.88 -0.83 5.11
CA LEU A 317 32.53 -0.49 5.52
C LEU A 317 32.38 -0.80 7.01
N ALA A 318 32.29 0.25 7.83
CA ALA A 318 32.07 0.11 9.25
C ALA A 318 30.58 -0.09 9.56
N LEU A 319 30.26 -1.22 10.20
CA LEU A 319 28.89 -1.47 10.69
C LEU A 319 28.70 -0.79 12.03
N THR A 320 27.66 0.01 12.13
CA THR A 320 27.29 0.73 13.35
C THR A 320 25.91 0.25 13.81
N ARG A 321 25.75 0.08 15.12
CA ARG A 321 24.46 -0.32 15.69
C ARG A 321 23.39 0.73 15.40
N ASN A 322 22.23 0.27 14.95
CA ASN A 322 21.09 1.15 14.73
C ASN A 322 20.54 1.64 16.08
N PRO A 323 20.11 2.91 16.16
CA PRO A 323 19.57 3.45 17.40
C PRO A 323 18.22 2.81 17.76
N SER A 324 17.96 2.77 19.05
CA SER A 324 16.62 2.56 19.61
C SER A 324 16.02 3.91 19.98
N ILE A 325 14.72 4.09 19.75
CA ILE A 325 14.03 5.35 19.96
C ILE A 325 12.91 5.13 20.98
N GLU A 326 13.01 5.81 22.11
CA GLU A 326 12.00 5.76 23.17
C GLU A 326 10.74 6.51 22.73
N ILE A 327 9.57 6.02 23.16
CA ILE A 327 8.28 6.66 22.90
C ILE A 327 7.63 6.99 24.24
N ASN A 328 7.33 8.28 24.45
CA ASN A 328 6.62 8.77 25.62
C ASN A 328 5.25 9.26 25.22
N VAL A 329 4.19 8.73 25.84
CA VAL A 329 2.81 9.12 25.55
C VAL A 329 2.22 9.85 26.73
N HIS A 330 1.90 11.12 26.53
CA HIS A 330 1.26 12.00 27.50
C HIS A 330 -0.25 12.09 27.19
N ARG A 331 -1.08 12.06 28.22
CA ARG A 331 -2.54 12.13 28.10
C ARG A 331 -3.02 13.49 28.61
N ASP A 332 -3.68 14.22 27.74
CA ASP A 332 -4.37 15.47 28.07
C ASP A 332 -5.86 15.29 27.74
N LEU A 333 -6.59 14.59 28.63
CA LEU A 333 -7.95 14.15 28.39
C LEU A 333 -8.93 14.96 29.21
N SER A 334 -9.95 15.52 28.57
CA SER A 334 -11.02 16.24 29.20
C SER A 334 -12.12 15.28 29.71
N GLY A 335 -12.42 15.31 31.01
CA GLY A 335 -13.61 14.64 31.60
C GLY A 335 -13.54 13.12 31.68
N ALA A 336 -12.40 12.48 31.41
CA ALA A 336 -12.29 11.03 31.39
C ALA A 336 -11.86 10.44 32.74
N ASP A 337 -12.51 9.34 33.13
CA ASP A 337 -12.00 8.43 34.15
C ASP A 337 -10.79 7.67 33.55
N ASN A 338 -9.59 8.10 33.90
CA ASN A 338 -8.32 7.55 33.42
C ASN A 338 -8.11 6.06 33.75
N SER A 339 -8.95 5.45 34.60
CA SER A 339 -8.81 4.08 35.07
C SER A 339 -9.12 3.01 34.03
N ARG A 340 -9.83 3.34 32.95
CA ARG A 340 -10.27 2.39 31.91
C ARG A 340 -9.42 2.39 30.65
N ILE A 341 -8.44 3.29 30.54
CA ILE A 341 -7.63 3.44 29.32
C ILE A 341 -6.40 2.56 29.41
N PRO A 342 -6.09 1.75 28.38
CA PRO A 342 -4.90 0.91 28.38
C PRO A 342 -3.62 1.72 28.64
N THR A 343 -2.64 1.10 29.29
CA THR A 343 -1.33 1.72 29.59
C THR A 343 -0.66 2.26 28.32
N LEU A 344 -0.78 1.52 27.20
CA LEU A 344 -0.40 2.00 25.89
C LEU A 344 -1.57 2.75 25.25
N SER A 345 -1.40 4.05 25.04
CA SER A 345 -2.45 4.91 24.49
C SER A 345 -2.30 5.19 23.00
N ALA A 346 -1.19 4.76 22.38
CA ALA A 346 -0.95 4.94 20.95
C ALA A 346 0.01 3.87 20.39
N TYR A 347 -0.21 3.48 19.13
CA TYR A 347 0.76 2.75 18.31
C TYR A 347 1.54 3.74 17.46
N VAL A 348 2.83 3.49 17.29
CA VAL A 348 3.70 4.31 16.46
C VAL A 348 4.31 3.46 15.37
N THR A 349 4.25 3.92 14.12
CA THR A 349 4.91 3.31 12.97
C THR A 349 5.74 4.34 12.24
N LEU A 350 6.84 3.88 11.64
CA LEU A 350 7.71 4.71 10.82
C LEU A 350 7.50 4.37 9.35
N GLN A 351 7.18 5.37 8.55
CA GLN A 351 7.08 5.25 7.09
C GLN A 351 8.24 6.01 6.46
N SER A 352 9.00 5.36 5.56
CA SER A 352 10.07 6.05 4.85
C SER A 352 9.56 7.33 4.19
N ALA A 353 10.30 8.42 4.36
CA ALA A 353 10.02 9.71 3.71
C ALA A 353 10.67 9.82 2.33
N ASP A 354 11.44 8.82 1.91
CA ASP A 354 12.05 8.78 0.59
C ASP A 354 11.03 8.28 -0.44
N GLU A 355 11.04 8.87 -1.61
CA GLU A 355 10.11 8.50 -2.70
C GLU A 355 10.30 7.03 -3.14
N PHE A 356 11.51 6.51 -3.01
CA PHE A 356 11.81 5.10 -3.14
C PHE A 356 11.99 4.47 -1.76
N ALA A 357 11.02 3.69 -1.33
CA ALA A 357 11.00 3.10 0.01
C ALA A 357 11.84 1.81 0.14
N GLY A 358 12.32 1.23 -0.96
CA GLY A 358 12.93 -0.10 -0.95
C GLY A 358 11.92 -1.20 -0.57
N GLU A 359 12.37 -2.26 0.05
CA GLU A 359 11.48 -3.24 0.67
C GLU A 359 10.67 -2.58 1.78
N ARG A 360 9.35 -2.86 1.81
CA ARG A 360 8.42 -2.30 2.80
C ARG A 360 8.87 -2.65 4.21
N GLY A 361 9.67 -1.77 4.82
CA GLY A 361 10.00 -1.81 6.23
C GLY A 361 9.09 -0.85 6.98
N SER A 362 7.99 -1.33 7.51
CA SER A 362 7.31 -0.67 8.62
C SER A 362 7.91 -1.24 9.89
N ASP A 363 8.73 -0.46 10.56
CA ASP A 363 9.24 -0.85 11.88
C ASP A 363 8.10 -0.69 12.88
N PHE A 364 7.65 -1.81 13.44
CA PHE A 364 6.66 -1.80 14.51
C PHE A 364 7.36 -1.64 15.86
N PRO A 365 6.75 -0.91 16.81
CA PRO A 365 7.30 -0.82 18.15
C PRO A 365 7.34 -2.22 18.78
N TYR A 366 8.54 -2.67 19.14
CA TYR A 366 8.70 -3.89 19.93
C TYR A 366 8.38 -3.58 21.40
N ARG A 367 7.47 -4.36 21.98
CA ARG A 367 7.19 -4.29 23.41
C ARG A 367 8.11 -5.22 24.18
N SER A 368 8.90 -4.68 25.08
CA SER A 368 9.31 -5.41 26.25
C SER A 368 8.17 -5.39 27.30
N GLN A 369 7.84 -6.54 27.89
CA GLN A 369 6.80 -6.61 28.93
C GLN A 369 7.23 -5.78 30.14
N GLY A 370 6.60 -4.64 30.35
CA GLY A 370 6.77 -3.79 31.55
C GLY A 370 7.51 -2.47 31.34
N ASP A 371 8.19 -2.25 30.23
CA ASP A 371 8.93 -1.03 29.93
C ASP A 371 8.17 -0.10 28.97
N ALA A 372 8.58 1.17 28.91
CA ALA A 372 8.09 2.13 27.93
C ALA A 372 8.27 1.58 26.51
N PRO A 373 7.35 1.86 25.57
CA PRO A 373 7.46 1.38 24.21
C PRO A 373 8.70 1.98 23.54
N VAL A 374 9.46 1.13 22.84
CA VAL A 374 10.71 1.49 22.17
C VAL A 374 10.66 0.97 20.73
N LEU A 375 11.07 1.77 19.79
CA LEU A 375 11.38 1.34 18.43
C LEU A 375 12.83 0.86 18.41
N GLU A 376 13.05 -0.44 18.31
CA GLU A 376 14.39 -1.02 18.37
C GLU A 376 15.04 -1.14 16.99
N GLY A 377 16.35 -0.82 16.94
CA GLY A 377 17.16 -1.06 15.76
C GLY A 377 16.73 -0.31 14.52
N VAL A 378 16.26 0.92 14.68
CA VAL A 378 15.73 1.72 13.56
C VAL A 378 16.84 2.02 12.56
N LYS A 379 16.63 1.58 11.31
CA LYS A 379 17.58 1.82 10.22
C LYS A 379 17.79 3.33 10.00
N PRO A 380 19.02 3.80 9.78
CA PRO A 380 19.26 5.19 9.42
C PRO A 380 18.46 5.62 8.19
N GLY A 381 17.86 6.81 8.25
CA GLY A 381 16.99 7.29 7.18
C GLY A 381 16.12 8.47 7.60
N ARG A 382 15.13 8.77 6.77
CA ARG A 382 14.12 9.79 7.00
C ARG A 382 12.77 9.13 7.08
N TYR A 383 11.99 9.44 8.12
CA TYR A 383 10.73 8.75 8.38
C TYR A 383 9.61 9.71 8.75
N TRP A 384 8.45 9.50 8.18
CA TRP A 384 7.22 10.05 8.70
C TRP A 384 6.76 9.20 9.88
N VAL A 385 6.48 9.86 10.99
CA VAL A 385 5.99 9.21 12.20
C VAL A 385 4.47 9.17 12.15
N GLN A 386 3.91 7.98 12.05
CA GLN A 386 2.47 7.76 12.11
C GLN A 386 2.08 7.33 13.50
N VAL A 387 1.11 8.02 14.08
CA VAL A 387 0.60 7.75 15.43
C VAL A 387 -0.86 7.37 15.33
N GLN A 388 -1.19 6.17 15.80
CA GLN A 388 -2.55 5.69 15.89
C GLN A 388 -2.94 5.53 17.38
N PRO A 389 -3.78 6.39 17.94
CA PRO A 389 -4.29 6.21 19.29
C PRO A 389 -5.04 4.88 19.43
N THR A 390 -4.97 4.26 20.61
CA THR A 390 -5.62 2.97 20.88
C THR A 390 -7.12 3.08 21.10
N ALA A 391 -7.61 4.25 21.52
CA ALA A 391 -9.03 4.54 21.64
C ALA A 391 -9.49 5.38 20.45
N SER A 392 -10.66 5.06 19.93
CA SER A 392 -11.19 5.69 18.72
C SER A 392 -11.55 7.17 18.91
N ASP A 393 -11.84 7.59 20.13
CA ASP A 393 -12.17 8.97 20.51
C ASP A 393 -10.95 9.87 20.76
N MET A 394 -9.73 9.34 20.59
CA MET A 394 -8.50 10.07 20.81
C MET A 394 -7.80 10.44 19.48
N TYR A 395 -6.96 11.47 19.55
CA TYR A 395 -6.06 11.85 18.46
C TYR A 395 -4.69 12.29 19.01
N ALA A 396 -3.66 12.24 18.18
CA ALA A 396 -2.36 12.80 18.49
C ALA A 396 -2.39 14.32 18.27
N ALA A 397 -2.41 15.07 19.35
CA ALA A 397 -2.43 16.53 19.31
C ALA A 397 -1.04 17.12 19.07
N SER A 398 0.03 16.47 19.52
CA SER A 398 1.42 16.80 19.18
C SER A 398 2.26 15.54 19.10
N VAL A 399 3.24 15.55 18.19
CA VAL A 399 4.24 14.50 18.05
C VAL A 399 5.59 15.21 17.83
N THR A 400 6.50 15.12 18.79
CA THR A 400 7.77 15.82 18.74
C THR A 400 8.96 14.92 19.02
N SER A 401 10.14 15.26 18.52
CA SER A 401 11.41 14.67 18.94
C SER A 401 12.44 15.79 19.08
N GLY A 402 12.88 16.05 20.31
CA GLY A 402 13.61 17.26 20.65
C GLY A 402 12.77 18.52 20.32
N SER A 403 13.31 19.41 19.49
CA SER A 403 12.62 20.63 19.07
C SER A 403 11.82 20.50 17.76
N LYS A 404 11.75 19.30 17.18
CA LYS A 404 11.11 19.09 15.86
C LYS A 404 9.68 18.62 16.02
N ASP A 405 8.77 19.22 15.28
CA ASP A 405 7.37 18.80 15.14
C ASP A 405 7.27 17.74 14.04
N LEU A 406 7.08 16.47 14.44
CA LEU A 406 7.04 15.31 13.55
C LEU A 406 5.69 15.16 12.79
N LEU A 407 4.69 15.95 13.14
CA LEU A 407 3.48 16.06 12.32
C LEU A 407 3.75 16.80 11.00
N ARG A 408 4.82 17.62 10.95
CA ARG A 408 5.16 18.53 9.84
C ARG A 408 6.44 18.17 9.11
N VAL A 409 7.42 17.59 9.81
CA VAL A 409 8.72 17.24 9.23
C VAL A 409 9.07 15.79 9.55
N PRO A 410 9.78 15.08 8.65
CA PRO A 410 10.20 13.73 8.92
C PRO A 410 11.24 13.67 10.05
N LEU A 411 11.17 12.59 10.82
CA LEU A 411 12.21 12.18 11.76
C LEU A 411 13.46 11.80 10.98
N ILE A 412 14.61 12.31 11.39
CA ILE A 412 15.90 11.95 10.81
C ILE A 412 16.62 11.02 11.78
N VAL A 413 16.91 9.81 11.33
CA VAL A 413 17.70 8.80 12.06
C VAL A 413 19.10 8.77 11.44
N PRO A 414 20.12 9.33 12.12
CA PRO A 414 21.49 9.35 11.61
C PRO A 414 22.20 8.00 11.82
N ILE A 415 23.26 7.77 11.04
CA ILE A 415 24.14 6.63 11.26
C ILE A 415 24.97 6.87 12.52
N GLY A 416 24.94 5.92 13.46
CA GLY A 416 25.82 5.92 14.64
C GLY A 416 25.58 7.00 15.67
N ALA A 417 24.43 7.68 15.62
CA ALA A 417 24.07 8.67 16.63
C ALA A 417 22.71 8.38 17.25
N SER A 418 22.51 8.83 18.49
CA SER A 418 21.24 8.70 19.20
C SER A 418 20.18 9.64 18.62
N VAL A 419 18.93 9.23 18.74
CA VAL A 419 17.76 10.03 18.40
C VAL A 419 17.03 10.38 19.69
N PRO A 420 16.63 11.65 19.91
CA PRO A 420 15.82 12.01 21.06
C PRO A 420 14.49 11.25 21.09
N PRO A 421 13.90 10.99 22.27
CA PRO A 421 12.62 10.32 22.40
C PRO A 421 11.53 10.97 21.53
N ILE A 422 10.57 10.16 21.12
CA ILE A 422 9.35 10.66 20.48
C ILE A 422 8.33 10.94 21.59
N GLU A 423 8.00 12.21 21.76
CA GLU A 423 7.02 12.70 22.72
C GLU A 423 5.65 12.85 22.02
N ILE A 424 4.64 12.19 22.51
CA ILE A 424 3.30 12.18 21.92
C ILE A 424 2.32 12.71 22.96
N THR A 425 1.53 13.71 22.61
CA THR A 425 0.38 14.13 23.44
C THR A 425 -0.91 13.68 22.76
N VAL A 426 -1.71 12.87 23.46
CA VAL A 426 -3.04 12.43 22.99
C VAL A 426 -4.14 13.21 23.71
N ARG A 427 -5.17 13.60 22.94
CA ARG A 427 -6.36 14.33 23.40
C ARG A 427 -7.63 13.67 22.89
N ASN A 428 -8.77 14.01 23.52
CA ASN A 428 -10.10 13.50 23.17
C ASN A 428 -11.14 14.60 22.92
N ASP A 429 -10.74 15.84 22.83
CA ASP A 429 -11.63 17.00 22.62
C ASP A 429 -11.94 17.21 21.12
N THR A 430 -12.39 16.17 20.44
CA THR A 430 -12.68 16.16 19.01
C THR A 430 -13.99 16.89 18.66
N GLY A 431 -14.11 17.34 17.42
CA GLY A 431 -15.35 17.85 16.82
C GLY A 431 -15.97 16.87 15.83
N GLU A 432 -16.99 17.34 15.12
CA GLU A 432 -17.72 16.61 14.10
C GLU A 432 -17.93 17.49 12.86
N ILE A 433 -17.84 16.90 11.66
CA ILE A 433 -18.18 17.58 10.40
C ILE A 433 -19.29 16.80 9.72
N GLU A 434 -20.38 17.46 9.40
CA GLU A 434 -21.47 16.95 8.58
C GLU A 434 -21.37 17.57 7.18
N ALA A 435 -21.18 16.74 6.16
CA ALA A 435 -21.10 17.18 4.77
C ALA A 435 -22.32 16.68 3.99
N THR A 436 -22.87 17.55 3.14
CA THR A 436 -23.91 17.21 2.15
C THR A 436 -23.36 17.49 0.76
N ILE A 437 -23.70 16.63 -0.21
CA ILE A 437 -23.26 16.78 -1.60
C ILE A 437 -24.46 17.27 -2.44
N GLU A 438 -24.22 18.24 -3.29
CA GLU A 438 -25.26 18.78 -4.17
C GLU A 438 -25.72 17.70 -5.16
N GLY A 439 -27.04 17.48 -5.23
CA GLY A 439 -27.64 16.49 -6.12
C GLY A 439 -27.83 15.09 -5.49
N GLU A 440 -27.28 14.81 -4.34
CA GLU A 440 -27.62 13.59 -3.59
C GLU A 440 -28.98 13.71 -2.88
N PRO A 441 -29.84 12.68 -2.99
CA PRO A 441 -31.12 12.68 -2.28
C PRO A 441 -30.88 12.54 -0.77
N ILE A 442 -31.48 13.44 0.01
CA ILE A 442 -31.47 13.35 1.48
C ILE A 442 -32.65 12.48 1.90
N GLU A 443 -32.38 11.28 2.41
CA GLU A 443 -33.40 10.40 2.94
C GLU A 443 -33.78 10.80 4.39
N PRO A 444 -35.05 10.62 4.79
CA PRO A 444 -35.47 10.91 6.18
C PRO A 444 -34.79 9.96 7.18
N ALA A 445 -34.41 10.52 8.32
CA ALA A 445 -33.67 9.84 9.39
C ALA A 445 -34.36 8.55 9.88
N GLY A 446 -33.72 7.41 9.71
CA GLY A 446 -34.19 6.09 10.13
C GLY A 446 -33.20 4.95 10.06
N ALA A 447 -32.07 5.12 9.38
CA ALA A 447 -31.04 4.09 9.29
C ALA A 447 -29.89 4.36 10.27
N GLU A 448 -29.44 3.32 10.95
CA GLU A 448 -28.27 3.37 11.83
C GLU A 448 -27.00 3.67 11.02
N PRO A 449 -26.06 4.51 11.51
CA PRO A 449 -24.86 4.85 10.80
C PRO A 449 -23.98 3.63 10.56
N SER A 450 -23.59 3.40 9.30
CA SER A 450 -22.60 2.41 8.93
C SER A 450 -21.25 2.72 9.57
N ALA A 451 -20.48 1.69 9.94
CA ALA A 451 -19.26 1.79 10.71
C ALA A 451 -18.26 2.81 10.13
N VAL A 452 -17.83 3.74 10.95
CA VAL A 452 -16.79 4.72 10.64
C VAL A 452 -15.43 4.04 10.78
N PHE A 453 -14.64 3.98 9.71
CA PHE A 453 -13.26 3.48 9.78
C PHE A 453 -12.30 4.63 10.04
N TYR A 454 -11.49 4.45 11.09
CA TYR A 454 -10.45 5.39 11.51
C TYR A 454 -9.10 4.87 11.02
N SER A 455 -8.49 5.53 10.07
CA SER A 455 -7.04 5.67 9.91
C SER A 455 -6.71 6.24 8.54
N GLY A 456 -5.61 6.93 8.38
CA GLY A 456 -5.11 7.47 7.13
C GLY A 456 -4.72 6.41 6.07
N GLN A 457 -5.10 5.15 6.26
CA GLN A 457 -4.94 4.09 5.27
C GLN A 457 -6.28 3.42 5.00
N MET A 458 -6.68 3.41 3.71
CA MET A 458 -7.59 2.36 3.26
C MET A 458 -6.93 1.02 3.59
N PRO A 459 -7.56 0.11 4.35
CA PRO A 459 -7.06 -1.24 4.44
C PRO A 459 -6.84 -1.81 3.04
N PRO A 460 -5.74 -2.53 2.77
CA PRO A 460 -5.56 -3.21 1.50
C PRO A 460 -6.77 -4.10 1.23
N GLY A 461 -7.55 -3.79 0.19
CA GLY A 461 -8.79 -4.51 -0.13
C GLY A 461 -10.09 -3.82 0.29
N SER A 462 -10.06 -2.67 0.99
CA SER A 462 -11.26 -1.85 1.19
C SER A 462 -11.72 -1.27 -0.14
N GLN A 463 -13.00 -1.53 -0.46
CA GLN A 463 -13.58 -1.06 -1.70
C GLN A 463 -14.26 0.28 -1.53
N PRO A 464 -14.20 1.12 -2.56
CA PRO A 464 -15.06 2.27 -2.61
C PRO A 464 -16.51 1.81 -2.71
N THR A 465 -17.33 2.29 -1.81
CA THR A 465 -18.79 2.24 -1.98
C THR A 465 -19.17 2.97 -3.27
N THR A 466 -20.20 2.50 -3.96
CA THR A 466 -20.79 3.21 -5.08
C THR A 466 -21.35 4.54 -4.57
N GLY A 467 -20.67 5.64 -4.90
CA GLY A 467 -21.08 6.97 -4.48
C GLY A 467 -19.90 7.92 -4.29
N PRO A 468 -20.17 9.21 -4.14
CA PRO A 468 -19.15 10.21 -3.91
C PRO A 468 -18.39 9.94 -2.61
N SER A 469 -17.08 10.20 -2.63
CA SER A 469 -16.21 10.07 -1.47
C SER A 469 -15.82 11.45 -0.94
N VAL A 470 -16.00 11.65 0.37
CA VAL A 470 -15.64 12.92 1.03
C VAL A 470 -14.32 12.77 1.77
N TYR A 471 -13.43 13.73 1.59
CA TYR A 471 -12.10 13.80 2.22
C TYR A 471 -12.01 15.04 3.10
N CYS A 472 -11.55 14.86 4.31
CA CYS A 472 -11.19 15.91 5.24
C CYS A 472 -9.68 16.03 5.28
N VAL A 473 -9.15 16.99 4.56
CA VAL A 473 -7.69 17.18 4.37
C VAL A 473 -7.22 18.29 5.31
N PRO A 474 -6.30 18.01 6.25
CA PRO A 474 -5.74 19.05 7.11
C PRO A 474 -4.98 20.07 6.26
N LEU A 475 -5.13 21.35 6.57
CA LEU A 475 -4.34 22.39 5.94
C LEU A 475 -2.90 22.38 6.50
N ALA A 476 -1.96 22.89 5.72
CA ALA A 476 -0.51 22.73 5.92
C ALA A 476 0.01 23.09 7.33
N ASN A 477 -0.77 23.82 8.12
CA ASN A 477 -0.36 24.28 9.46
C ASN A 477 -0.79 23.35 10.60
N ASP A 478 -1.75 22.44 10.38
CA ASP A 478 -2.38 21.68 11.48
C ASP A 478 -1.91 20.23 11.58
N GLY A 479 -1.21 19.72 10.57
CA GLY A 479 -0.62 18.37 10.61
C GLY A 479 -1.64 17.24 10.79
N GLY A 480 -1.14 16.01 10.73
CA GLY A 480 -1.98 14.82 10.91
C GLY A 480 -2.50 14.22 9.59
N PRO A 481 -3.11 13.03 9.68
CA PRO A 481 -3.61 12.32 8.51
C PRO A 481 -4.92 12.92 7.99
N ALA A 482 -5.11 12.91 6.68
CA ALA A 482 -6.42 13.16 6.10
C ALA A 482 -7.40 12.06 6.53
N ARG A 483 -8.67 12.44 6.63
CA ARG A 483 -9.76 11.52 6.98
C ARG A 483 -10.76 11.47 5.83
N TRP A 484 -11.41 10.35 5.66
CA TRP A 484 -12.33 10.11 4.56
C TRP A 484 -13.48 9.20 4.97
N PHE A 485 -14.56 9.26 4.22
CA PHE A 485 -15.76 8.46 4.45
C PHE A 485 -16.04 7.48 3.33
N ASN A 486 -16.68 6.40 3.71
CA ASN A 486 -17.29 5.45 2.80
C ASN A 486 -18.80 5.65 2.80
N GLY A 487 -19.26 6.45 1.85
CA GLY A 487 -20.68 6.61 1.55
C GLY A 487 -21.48 7.47 2.54
N PRO A 488 -22.61 7.98 2.09
CA PRO A 488 -23.55 8.75 2.93
C PRO A 488 -24.41 7.82 3.76
N VAL A 489 -24.79 8.29 4.93
CA VAL A 489 -25.94 7.79 5.69
C VAL A 489 -27.07 8.78 5.51
N ASN A 490 -28.16 8.36 4.88
CA ASN A 490 -29.31 9.21 4.57
C ASN A 490 -28.96 10.50 3.77
N GLY A 491 -28.04 10.40 2.81
CA GLY A 491 -27.57 11.54 2.01
C GLY A 491 -26.69 12.53 2.76
N ARG A 492 -26.19 12.17 3.93
CA ARG A 492 -25.28 12.97 4.73
C ARG A 492 -24.01 12.20 5.05
N HIS A 493 -22.87 12.83 4.83
CA HIS A 493 -21.57 12.31 5.21
C HIS A 493 -21.19 12.90 6.58
N VAL A 494 -21.15 12.07 7.63
CA VAL A 494 -20.82 12.52 8.98
C VAL A 494 -19.42 12.08 9.36
N LEU A 495 -18.51 13.00 9.63
CA LEU A 495 -17.17 12.80 10.16
C LEU A 495 -17.16 13.07 11.65
N GLN A 496 -17.09 12.01 12.40
CA GLN A 496 -16.92 12.10 13.86
C GLN A 496 -15.43 12.13 14.22
N GLN A 497 -15.14 12.61 15.42
CA GLN A 497 -13.81 12.58 16.03
C GLN A 497 -12.73 13.30 15.19
N VAL A 498 -13.11 14.44 14.62
CA VAL A 498 -12.20 15.32 13.91
C VAL A 498 -11.40 16.12 14.94
N PRO A 499 -10.05 16.07 14.92
CA PRO A 499 -9.23 16.92 15.76
C PRO A 499 -9.56 18.40 15.51
N PRO A 500 -9.46 19.28 16.52
CA PRO A 500 -9.52 20.71 16.29
C PRO A 500 -8.45 21.18 15.32
N GLY A 501 -8.79 22.06 14.37
CA GLY A 501 -7.86 22.54 13.35
C GLY A 501 -8.56 23.03 12.09
N ASP A 502 -7.76 23.39 11.07
CA ASP A 502 -8.22 23.88 9.78
C ASP A 502 -8.18 22.78 8.73
N TYR A 503 -9.29 22.57 8.05
CA TYR A 503 -9.46 21.49 7.09
C TYR A 503 -10.03 21.99 5.77
N ARG A 504 -9.57 21.38 4.66
CA ARG A 504 -10.25 21.46 3.36
C ARG A 504 -11.10 20.21 3.15
N ILE A 505 -12.39 20.39 2.99
CA ILE A 505 -13.32 19.30 2.73
C ILE A 505 -13.52 19.19 1.21
N LEU A 506 -13.21 18.03 0.64
CA LEU A 506 -13.31 17.73 -0.78
C LEU A 506 -14.27 16.56 -0.98
N ALA A 507 -15.11 16.63 -2.01
CA ALA A 507 -15.94 15.52 -2.45
C ALA A 507 -15.55 15.12 -3.88
N PHE A 508 -15.44 13.82 -4.14
CA PHE A 508 -15.14 13.27 -5.47
C PHE A 508 -16.18 12.23 -5.85
N ASP A 509 -16.55 12.18 -7.13
CA ASP A 509 -17.48 11.16 -7.66
C ASP A 509 -16.94 9.73 -7.49
N THR A 510 -15.62 9.58 -7.48
CA THR A 510 -14.91 8.31 -7.26
C THR A 510 -13.77 8.51 -6.27
N PRO A 511 -13.40 7.48 -5.48
CA PRO A 511 -12.29 7.56 -4.56
C PRO A 511 -10.98 7.95 -5.24
N GLN A 512 -10.25 8.89 -4.62
CA GLN A 512 -8.99 9.42 -5.12
C GLN A 512 -7.85 9.12 -4.14
N GLN A 513 -6.66 8.87 -4.68
CA GLN A 513 -5.43 8.81 -3.89
C GLN A 513 -4.81 10.22 -3.83
N LEU A 514 -5.18 10.99 -2.81
CA LEU A 514 -4.73 12.37 -2.67
C LEU A 514 -3.33 12.44 -2.05
N GLU A 515 -2.41 13.09 -2.76
CA GLU A 515 -1.10 13.46 -2.21
C GLU A 515 -1.23 14.72 -1.33
N TYR A 516 -2.08 14.67 -0.30
CA TYR A 516 -2.43 15.87 0.47
C TYR A 516 -1.27 16.49 1.24
N ARG A 517 -0.17 15.76 1.45
CA ARG A 517 1.06 16.29 2.04
C ARG A 517 2.02 16.90 1.01
N ASN A 518 1.68 16.84 -0.26
CA ASN A 518 2.43 17.48 -1.35
C ASN A 518 1.73 18.78 -1.77
N PRO A 519 2.26 19.97 -1.40
CA PRO A 519 1.63 21.25 -1.74
C PRO A 519 1.47 21.46 -3.24
N ALA A 520 2.38 20.93 -4.06
CA ALA A 520 2.28 21.06 -5.51
C ALA A 520 1.10 20.27 -6.09
N ALA A 521 0.86 19.04 -5.59
CA ALA A 521 -0.28 18.24 -5.99
C ALA A 521 -1.60 18.86 -5.51
N MET A 522 -1.63 19.46 -4.34
CA MET A 522 -2.84 20.06 -3.75
C MET A 522 -3.25 21.40 -4.38
N ARG A 523 -2.38 22.05 -5.16
CA ARG A 523 -2.73 23.29 -5.89
C ARG A 523 -3.96 23.13 -6.78
N ALA A 524 -4.13 21.96 -7.40
CA ALA A 524 -5.28 21.67 -8.26
C ALA A 524 -6.63 21.71 -7.50
N TYR A 525 -6.58 21.62 -6.17
CA TYR A 525 -7.75 21.57 -5.30
C TYR A 525 -7.91 22.84 -4.43
N GLU A 526 -7.02 23.85 -4.54
CA GLU A 526 -7.07 25.05 -3.70
C GLU A 526 -8.37 25.84 -3.85
N SER A 527 -8.92 25.89 -5.06
CA SER A 527 -10.20 26.55 -5.38
C SER A 527 -11.42 25.62 -5.28
N LYS A 528 -11.20 24.33 -4.96
CA LYS A 528 -12.24 23.31 -4.88
C LYS A 528 -12.53 22.98 -3.41
N GLY A 529 -13.75 22.51 -3.14
CA GLY A 529 -14.17 22.16 -1.78
C GLY A 529 -14.40 23.36 -0.87
N GLN A 530 -14.51 23.12 0.42
CA GLN A 530 -14.78 24.13 1.45
C GLN A 530 -13.73 24.05 2.56
N VAL A 531 -13.24 25.21 3.01
CA VAL A 531 -12.37 25.29 4.18
C VAL A 531 -13.22 25.45 5.44
N VAL A 532 -12.92 24.64 6.46
CA VAL A 532 -13.63 24.61 7.73
C VAL A 532 -12.64 24.65 8.88
N HIS A 533 -12.91 25.51 9.86
CA HIS A 533 -12.22 25.52 11.14
C HIS A 533 -13.05 24.69 12.15
N VAL A 534 -12.46 23.68 12.77
CA VAL A 534 -13.09 22.84 13.77
C VAL A 534 -12.55 23.18 15.14
N THR A 535 -13.43 23.53 16.07
CA THR A 535 -13.09 23.73 17.48
C THR A 535 -13.52 22.53 18.33
N PRO A 536 -12.99 22.35 19.56
CA PRO A 536 -13.39 21.28 20.46
C PRO A 536 -14.90 21.18 20.66
N GLY A 537 -15.46 19.98 20.45
CA GLY A 537 -16.90 19.72 20.61
C GLY A 537 -17.81 20.34 19.55
N GLN A 538 -17.28 21.02 18.56
CA GLN A 538 -18.06 21.68 17.52
C GLN A 538 -18.63 20.67 16.52
N LYS A 539 -19.88 20.93 16.07
CA LYS A 539 -20.47 20.29 14.89
C LYS A 539 -20.50 21.30 13.75
N ALA A 540 -19.63 21.11 12.78
CA ALA A 540 -19.54 21.95 11.58
C ALA A 540 -20.37 21.34 10.45
N GLN A 541 -21.06 22.17 9.67
CA GLN A 541 -21.84 21.74 8.50
C GLN A 541 -21.24 22.33 7.23
N VAL A 542 -21.12 21.50 6.19
CA VAL A 542 -20.58 21.91 4.89
C VAL A 542 -21.46 21.38 3.76
N ARG A 543 -21.53 22.16 2.68
CA ARG A 543 -22.20 21.76 1.44
C ARG A 543 -21.21 21.74 0.31
N LEU A 544 -21.08 20.58 -0.33
CA LEU A 544 -20.04 20.30 -1.31
C LEU A 544 -20.64 20.03 -2.69
N ARG A 545 -19.86 20.33 -3.71
CA ARG A 545 -20.07 19.85 -5.06
C ARG A 545 -19.04 18.78 -5.37
N ALA A 546 -19.47 17.63 -5.89
CA ALA A 546 -18.56 16.56 -6.24
C ALA A 546 -17.64 17.00 -7.40
N ILE A 547 -16.38 16.62 -7.31
CA ILE A 547 -15.35 16.84 -8.32
C ILE A 547 -15.32 15.58 -9.17
N GLY A 548 -15.63 15.72 -10.48
CA GLY A 548 -15.57 14.61 -11.42
C GLY A 548 -14.14 14.11 -11.60
N SER A 549 -13.97 12.83 -11.83
CA SER A 549 -12.70 12.25 -12.29
C SER A 549 -12.43 12.70 -13.72
N GLU A 550 -11.33 13.42 -13.95
CA GLU A 550 -10.84 13.76 -15.28
C GLU A 550 -10.29 12.54 -16.04
#